data_68f2ae97037925e29779bc331ebae1f5
#
_entry.id   68f2ae97037925e29779bc331ebae1f5
#
_cell.length_a   1.000
_cell.length_b   1.000
_cell.length_c   1.000
_cell.angle_alpha   90.00
_cell.angle_beta   90.00
_cell.angle_gamma   90.00
#
_symmetry.space_group_name_H-M   'P 1'
#
loop_
_entity.id
_entity.type
_entity.pdbx_description
1 polymer ?
#
loop_
_entity_poly.entity_id
_entity_poly.type
_entity_poly.pdbx_seq_one_letter_code
_entity_poly.pdbx_strand_id
1 'polypeptide(L)'
;MQLVWASARGLLVFVLAMQVLVSVLLFIQVFLARAVLDQLLDSEKTGHASGSLVGLLVATAAIISLYAIVVACTPEMQRLLTQRVAGHATATLLGATSRVDYAAFDDAAFEDAMLRARISSQTRPAQVVNGLITLTQALFTAGAMVLSMLLLTPAILPVLVLGHLAAPWLARRNADEIHQAEADLTAVDRERYSLEELMTLRTGAKEVRAYRLQQFLLERHERLWKIRIARTDDVARSRSRRLVLSGAISGAAFMTAVGVLIWLVLSERVDAASAATIAVLIPTLATRLRAVGVGASGVYECALFTSDLDRFLAVAAEAASNDAARDGEPDALRELRVEDVDFHYPGTERLALEGVSACMQRGQVVALVGENGSGKTTLALLLAGLYQQTGGQVTWNGVGYEHLATDRLAARMAVVNQDFVRYEMSAAMNIALGRHEWVGDMDRVRAAAKLAGADGFIEALPLGYDTLLTRKFEGGSQLSGGQWQRIALARALFAEPDLLILDEPSAALDPRAEYELYQRVRSLAEDRTILLISHRLASCRSADRIYVLEAGRLIEEGTHDELVAHGGLYEELYQLQVSSFSEAT
;
A
#
# COMPACT_ATOMS: atom_id res chain seq x y z
N MET A 1 -9.93 -15.62 3.03
CA MET A 1 -11.38 -15.88 2.78
C MET A 1 -12.25 -14.69 3.09
N GLN A 2 -12.13 -14.06 4.27
CA GLN A 2 -12.91 -12.88 4.65
C GLN A 2 -12.76 -11.73 3.63
N LEU A 3 -11.54 -11.44 3.18
CA LEU A 3 -11.24 -10.39 2.21
C LEU A 3 -11.93 -10.62 0.85
N VAL A 4 -11.90 -11.87 0.32
CA VAL A 4 -12.58 -12.22 -0.94
C VAL A 4 -14.11 -12.15 -0.78
N TRP A 5 -14.62 -12.63 0.36
CA TRP A 5 -16.05 -12.59 0.66
C TRP A 5 -16.58 -11.17 0.80
N ALA A 6 -15.84 -10.30 1.51
CA ALA A 6 -16.23 -8.90 1.69
C ALA A 6 -16.22 -8.11 0.37
N SER A 7 -15.28 -8.42 -0.53
CA SER A 7 -15.09 -7.66 -1.78
C SER A 7 -16.09 -8.02 -2.88
N ALA A 8 -16.48 -9.31 -3.03
CA ALA A 8 -17.25 -9.76 -4.19
C ALA A 8 -17.99 -11.09 -3.95
N ARG A 9 -18.78 -11.20 -2.86
CA ARG A 9 -19.50 -12.44 -2.48
C ARG A 9 -20.36 -13.03 -3.61
N GLY A 10 -21.10 -12.20 -4.35
CA GLY A 10 -21.97 -12.67 -5.44
C GLY A 10 -21.19 -13.29 -6.59
N LEU A 11 -20.05 -12.66 -6.98
CA LEU A 11 -19.20 -13.17 -8.04
C LEU A 11 -18.46 -14.45 -7.62
N LEU A 12 -18.03 -14.53 -6.35
CA LEU A 12 -17.42 -15.74 -5.79
C LEU A 12 -18.39 -16.93 -5.85
N VAL A 13 -19.63 -16.72 -5.37
CA VAL A 13 -20.68 -17.77 -5.40
C VAL A 13 -20.97 -18.20 -6.84
N PHE A 14 -21.05 -17.25 -7.77
CA PHE A 14 -21.25 -17.56 -9.19
C PHE A 14 -20.11 -18.39 -9.77
N VAL A 15 -18.84 -18.05 -9.49
CA VAL A 15 -17.68 -18.82 -9.94
C VAL A 15 -17.68 -20.23 -9.33
N LEU A 16 -18.01 -20.36 -8.06
CA LEU A 16 -18.14 -21.68 -7.40
C LEU A 16 -19.27 -22.52 -8.03
N ALA A 17 -20.43 -21.91 -8.32
CA ALA A 17 -21.53 -22.59 -9.02
C ALA A 17 -21.13 -23.08 -10.42
N MET A 18 -20.37 -22.27 -11.18
CA MET A 18 -19.80 -22.71 -12.46
C MET A 18 -18.86 -23.91 -12.30
N GLN A 19 -18.04 -23.95 -11.26
CA GLN A 19 -17.15 -25.08 -11.00
C GLN A 19 -17.90 -26.37 -10.65
N VAL A 20 -18.96 -26.25 -9.86
CA VAL A 20 -19.86 -27.39 -9.59
C VAL A 20 -20.50 -27.87 -10.89
N LEU A 21 -20.99 -26.96 -11.72
CA LEU A 21 -21.57 -27.30 -13.02
C LEU A 21 -20.56 -28.03 -13.92
N VAL A 22 -19.34 -27.50 -14.03
CA VAL A 22 -18.23 -28.16 -14.79
C VAL A 22 -18.01 -29.59 -14.28
N SER A 23 -18.01 -29.79 -12.98
CA SER A 23 -17.78 -31.11 -12.36
C SER A 23 -18.92 -32.09 -12.63
N VAL A 24 -20.16 -31.62 -12.59
CA VAL A 24 -21.36 -32.40 -12.94
C VAL A 24 -21.36 -32.78 -14.41
N LEU A 25 -21.04 -31.84 -15.31
CA LEU A 25 -20.94 -32.12 -16.75
C LEU A 25 -19.85 -33.17 -17.04
N LEU A 26 -18.72 -33.07 -16.35
CA LEU A 26 -17.62 -34.04 -16.47
C LEU A 26 -18.05 -35.42 -15.99
N PHE A 27 -18.78 -35.52 -14.88
CA PHE A 27 -19.32 -36.78 -14.39
C PHE A 27 -20.27 -37.42 -15.42
N ILE A 28 -21.24 -36.66 -15.93
CA ILE A 28 -22.19 -37.12 -16.95
C ILE A 28 -21.46 -37.56 -18.21
N GLN A 29 -20.44 -36.82 -18.66
CA GLN A 29 -19.64 -37.14 -19.84
C GLN A 29 -18.98 -38.52 -19.74
N VAL A 30 -18.49 -38.93 -18.55
CA VAL A 30 -17.87 -40.24 -18.33
C VAL A 30 -18.88 -41.37 -18.58
N PHE A 31 -20.09 -41.26 -18.06
CA PHE A 31 -21.12 -42.28 -18.24
C PHE A 31 -21.70 -42.33 -19.66
N LEU A 32 -21.83 -41.15 -20.30
CA LEU A 32 -22.22 -41.11 -21.72
C LEU A 32 -21.17 -41.74 -22.63
N ALA A 33 -19.87 -41.45 -22.37
CA ALA A 33 -18.79 -42.06 -23.12
C ALA A 33 -18.81 -43.60 -22.99
N ARG A 34 -19.05 -44.11 -21.77
CA ARG A 34 -19.23 -45.52 -21.54
C ARG A 34 -20.41 -46.11 -22.34
N ALA A 35 -21.60 -45.46 -22.26
CA ALA A 35 -22.80 -45.92 -22.97
C ALA A 35 -22.61 -45.91 -24.50
N VAL A 36 -21.90 -44.92 -25.04
CA VAL A 36 -21.55 -44.90 -26.48
C VAL A 36 -20.64 -46.05 -26.82
N LEU A 37 -19.61 -46.36 -26.00
CA LEU A 37 -18.70 -47.47 -26.21
C LEU A 37 -19.42 -48.83 -26.12
N ASP A 38 -20.32 -49.02 -25.14
CA ASP A 38 -21.13 -50.23 -25.01
C ASP A 38 -21.95 -50.47 -26.28
N GLN A 39 -22.67 -49.46 -26.77
CA GLN A 39 -23.45 -49.60 -27.99
C GLN A 39 -22.65 -49.78 -29.27
N LEU A 40 -21.46 -49.17 -29.37
CA LEU A 40 -20.55 -49.41 -30.50
C LEU A 40 -20.07 -50.85 -30.56
N LEU A 41 -19.68 -51.44 -29.42
CA LEU A 41 -19.25 -52.81 -29.32
C LEU A 41 -20.40 -53.80 -29.59
N ASP A 42 -21.62 -53.50 -29.17
CA ASP A 42 -22.80 -54.31 -29.44
C ASP A 42 -23.25 -54.19 -30.90
N SER A 43 -23.15 -53.04 -31.53
CA SER A 43 -23.48 -52.87 -32.97
C SER A 43 -22.45 -53.61 -33.87
N GLU A 44 -21.18 -53.71 -33.46
CA GLU A 44 -20.19 -54.51 -34.17
C GLU A 44 -20.55 -56.01 -34.14
N LYS A 45 -21.09 -56.49 -33.01
CA LYS A 45 -21.54 -57.90 -32.86
C LYS A 45 -22.84 -58.19 -33.59
N THR A 46 -23.77 -57.24 -33.68
CA THR A 46 -25.10 -57.43 -34.26
C THR A 46 -25.22 -57.01 -35.72
N GLY A 47 -24.24 -56.31 -36.27
CA GLY A 47 -24.22 -55.81 -37.66
C GLY A 47 -25.20 -54.67 -37.97
N HIS A 48 -25.89 -54.10 -36.95
CA HIS A 48 -26.91 -53.06 -37.12
C HIS A 48 -26.64 -51.91 -36.15
N ALA A 49 -26.50 -50.68 -36.68
CA ALA A 49 -26.45 -49.47 -35.82
C ALA A 49 -27.87 -49.17 -35.27
N SER A 50 -28.01 -49.13 -33.96
CA SER A 50 -29.28 -48.82 -33.35
C SER A 50 -29.56 -47.29 -33.40
N GLY A 51 -30.82 -46.89 -33.61
CA GLY A 51 -31.22 -45.47 -33.61
C GLY A 51 -30.89 -44.75 -32.28
N SER A 52 -30.70 -45.50 -31.20
CA SER A 52 -30.30 -45.01 -29.89
C SER A 52 -28.85 -44.50 -29.85
N LEU A 53 -27.96 -45.05 -30.71
CA LEU A 53 -26.56 -44.60 -30.83
C LEU A 53 -26.47 -43.13 -31.30
N VAL A 54 -27.28 -42.73 -32.27
CA VAL A 54 -27.32 -41.36 -32.76
C VAL A 54 -27.77 -40.39 -31.64
N GLY A 55 -28.75 -40.79 -30.87
CA GLY A 55 -29.24 -39.99 -29.70
C GLY A 55 -28.13 -39.79 -28.64
N LEU A 56 -27.39 -40.87 -28.32
CA LEU A 56 -26.28 -40.79 -27.38
C LEU A 56 -25.11 -39.90 -27.89
N LEU A 57 -24.78 -39.99 -29.18
CA LEU A 57 -23.74 -39.15 -29.81
C LEU A 57 -24.14 -37.65 -29.77
N VAL A 58 -25.42 -37.35 -30.09
CA VAL A 58 -25.94 -35.97 -30.01
C VAL A 58 -25.92 -35.45 -28.58
N ALA A 59 -26.34 -36.28 -27.60
CA ALA A 59 -26.30 -35.89 -26.16
C ALA A 59 -24.85 -35.65 -25.70
N THR A 60 -23.90 -36.51 -26.11
CA THR A 60 -22.49 -36.37 -25.79
C THR A 60 -21.92 -35.07 -26.38
N ALA A 61 -22.22 -34.79 -27.66
CA ALA A 61 -21.78 -33.53 -28.32
C ALA A 61 -22.37 -32.30 -27.65
N ALA A 62 -23.65 -32.31 -27.25
CA ALA A 62 -24.31 -31.23 -26.54
C ALA A 62 -23.64 -30.96 -25.16
N ILE A 63 -23.33 -32.00 -24.40
CA ILE A 63 -22.68 -31.86 -23.08
C ILE A 63 -21.24 -31.38 -23.24
N ILE A 64 -20.48 -31.87 -24.22
CA ILE A 64 -19.13 -31.38 -24.53
C ILE A 64 -19.17 -29.88 -24.91
N SER A 65 -20.14 -29.48 -25.73
CA SER A 65 -20.30 -28.09 -26.14
C SER A 65 -20.66 -27.18 -24.95
N LEU A 66 -21.58 -27.61 -24.09
CA LEU A 66 -21.94 -26.88 -22.87
C LEU A 66 -20.74 -26.75 -21.92
N TYR A 67 -20.00 -27.85 -21.72
CA TYR A 67 -18.78 -27.86 -20.93
C TYR A 67 -17.75 -26.85 -21.48
N ALA A 68 -17.51 -26.85 -22.80
CA ALA A 68 -16.58 -25.94 -23.45
C ALA A 68 -16.98 -24.46 -23.25
N ILE A 69 -18.27 -24.13 -23.38
CA ILE A 69 -18.80 -22.78 -23.15
C ILE A 69 -18.55 -22.34 -21.70
N VAL A 70 -18.90 -23.17 -20.71
CA VAL A 70 -18.71 -22.85 -19.29
C VAL A 70 -17.24 -22.67 -18.95
N VAL A 71 -16.37 -23.55 -19.45
CA VAL A 71 -14.93 -23.45 -19.25
C VAL A 71 -14.35 -22.20 -19.90
N ALA A 72 -14.83 -21.81 -21.09
CA ALA A 72 -14.37 -20.61 -21.78
C ALA A 72 -14.74 -19.30 -21.02
N CYS A 73 -15.89 -19.28 -20.33
CA CYS A 73 -16.33 -18.09 -19.56
C CYS A 73 -15.62 -17.95 -18.20
N THR A 74 -15.09 -19.05 -17.66
CA THR A 74 -14.53 -19.08 -16.30
C THR A 74 -13.34 -18.11 -16.11
N PRO A 75 -12.35 -17.99 -17.02
CA PRO A 75 -11.21 -17.08 -16.85
C PRO A 75 -11.59 -15.61 -16.74
N GLU A 76 -12.60 -15.16 -17.47
CA GLU A 76 -13.04 -13.77 -17.42
C GLU A 76 -13.71 -13.43 -16.07
N MET A 77 -14.49 -14.35 -15.54
CA MET A 77 -15.07 -14.19 -14.22
C MET A 77 -14.02 -14.21 -13.12
N GLN A 78 -12.98 -15.05 -13.27
CA GLN A 78 -11.82 -15.07 -12.37
C GLN A 78 -11.06 -13.76 -12.41
N ARG A 79 -10.84 -13.20 -13.60
CA ARG A 79 -10.17 -11.92 -13.80
C ARG A 79 -10.92 -10.77 -13.11
N LEU A 80 -12.24 -10.72 -13.29
CA LEU A 80 -13.10 -9.72 -12.63
C LEU A 80 -13.05 -9.86 -11.10
N LEU A 81 -13.10 -11.09 -10.58
CA LEU A 81 -13.00 -11.35 -9.15
C LEU A 81 -11.64 -10.89 -8.61
N THR A 82 -10.55 -11.19 -9.31
CA THR A 82 -9.19 -10.77 -8.97
C THR A 82 -9.08 -9.25 -8.87
N GLN A 83 -9.60 -8.50 -9.86
CA GLN A 83 -9.56 -7.05 -9.87
C GLN A 83 -10.33 -6.44 -8.68
N ARG A 84 -11.53 -6.97 -8.36
CA ARG A 84 -12.31 -6.50 -7.21
C ARG A 84 -11.61 -6.75 -5.89
N VAL A 85 -11.02 -7.93 -5.73
CA VAL A 85 -10.27 -8.28 -4.50
C VAL A 85 -9.04 -7.40 -4.36
N ALA A 86 -8.29 -7.17 -5.44
CA ALA A 86 -7.12 -6.29 -5.44
C ALA A 86 -7.48 -4.84 -5.09
N GLY A 87 -8.55 -4.31 -5.70
CA GLY A 87 -9.03 -2.96 -5.39
C GLY A 87 -9.45 -2.82 -3.92
N HIS A 88 -10.16 -3.80 -3.38
CA HIS A 88 -10.55 -3.79 -1.96
C HIS A 88 -9.34 -3.90 -1.02
N ALA A 89 -8.40 -4.79 -1.31
CA ALA A 89 -7.18 -4.93 -0.51
C ALA A 89 -6.36 -3.62 -0.48
N THR A 90 -6.19 -2.99 -1.65
CA THR A 90 -5.48 -1.71 -1.76
C THR A 90 -6.22 -0.59 -1.01
N ALA A 91 -7.55 -0.49 -1.15
CA ALA A 91 -8.35 0.51 -0.43
C ALA A 91 -8.27 0.31 1.10
N THR A 92 -8.30 -0.95 1.56
CA THR A 92 -8.17 -1.29 2.99
C THR A 92 -6.78 -0.89 3.52
N LEU A 93 -5.71 -1.18 2.75
CA LEU A 93 -4.36 -0.77 3.11
C LEU A 93 -4.23 0.74 3.21
N LEU A 94 -4.68 1.49 2.18
CA LEU A 94 -4.62 2.95 2.15
C LEU A 94 -5.42 3.57 3.30
N GLY A 95 -6.62 3.04 3.57
CA GLY A 95 -7.45 3.49 4.69
C GLY A 95 -6.82 3.21 6.06
N ALA A 96 -6.07 2.12 6.21
CA ALA A 96 -5.33 1.83 7.43
C ALA A 96 -4.11 2.76 7.57
N THR A 97 -3.31 2.90 6.49
CA THR A 97 -2.12 3.77 6.50
C THR A 97 -2.47 5.23 6.82
N SER A 98 -3.62 5.73 6.34
CA SER A 98 -4.06 7.11 6.59
C SER A 98 -4.46 7.40 8.05
N ARG A 99 -4.60 6.37 8.88
CA ARG A 99 -4.98 6.48 10.30
C ARG A 99 -3.82 6.25 11.26
N VAL A 100 -2.65 5.90 10.74
CA VAL A 100 -1.45 5.66 11.55
C VAL A 100 -0.83 6.98 11.93
N ASP A 101 -0.37 7.10 13.18
CA ASP A 101 0.34 8.28 13.68
C ASP A 101 1.58 8.58 12.83
N TYR A 102 1.86 9.86 12.62
CA TYR A 102 3.01 10.31 11.84
C TYR A 102 4.34 9.76 12.39
N ALA A 103 4.47 9.65 13.70
CA ALA A 103 5.65 9.10 14.36
C ALA A 103 5.99 7.66 13.96
N ALA A 104 5.01 6.86 13.53
CA ALA A 104 5.25 5.49 13.08
C ALA A 104 6.08 5.42 11.78
N PHE A 105 6.06 6.47 10.96
CA PHE A 105 6.85 6.53 9.73
C PHE A 105 8.35 6.68 9.98
N ASP A 106 8.77 7.01 11.20
CA ASP A 106 10.18 7.05 11.60
C ASP A 106 10.70 5.68 12.07
N ASP A 107 9.81 4.69 12.25
CA ASP A 107 10.19 3.34 12.64
C ASP A 107 10.50 2.46 11.41
N ALA A 108 11.75 2.01 11.31
CA ALA A 108 12.19 1.12 10.23
C ALA A 108 11.39 -0.20 10.17
N ALA A 109 10.92 -0.72 11.30
CA ALA A 109 10.10 -1.93 11.33
C ALA A 109 8.71 -1.68 10.74
N PHE A 110 8.14 -0.50 10.99
CA PHE A 110 6.88 -0.06 10.37
C PHE A 110 7.05 0.14 8.85
N GLU A 111 8.11 0.82 8.41
CA GLU A 111 8.40 0.99 6.97
C GLU A 111 8.53 -0.35 6.25
N ASP A 112 9.26 -1.31 6.84
CA ASP A 112 9.38 -2.66 6.30
C ASP A 112 8.03 -3.38 6.23
N ALA A 113 7.20 -3.26 7.26
CA ALA A 113 5.86 -3.85 7.28
C ALA A 113 4.94 -3.22 6.23
N MET A 114 4.97 -1.89 6.11
CA MET A 114 4.20 -1.14 5.12
C MET A 114 4.62 -1.49 3.68
N LEU A 115 5.92 -1.58 3.40
CA LEU A 115 6.44 -1.98 2.08
C LEU A 115 5.96 -3.39 1.72
N ARG A 116 6.09 -4.37 2.64
CA ARG A 116 5.59 -5.73 2.42
C ARG A 116 4.08 -5.75 2.20
N ALA A 117 3.31 -5.03 3.02
CA ALA A 117 1.85 -4.93 2.87
C ALA A 117 1.45 -4.29 1.54
N ARG A 118 2.17 -3.25 1.08
CA ARG A 118 1.95 -2.59 -0.21
C ARG A 118 2.19 -3.54 -1.39
N ILE A 119 3.32 -4.24 -1.41
CA ILE A 119 3.63 -5.24 -2.45
C ILE A 119 2.60 -6.37 -2.42
N SER A 120 2.27 -6.87 -1.23
CA SER A 120 1.29 -7.94 -1.05
C SER A 120 -0.11 -7.53 -1.51
N SER A 121 -0.56 -6.32 -1.23
CA SER A 121 -1.88 -5.84 -1.65
C SER A 121 -2.06 -5.74 -3.16
N GLN A 122 -0.99 -5.52 -3.91
CA GLN A 122 -1.02 -5.40 -5.37
C GLN A 122 -0.88 -6.74 -6.10
N THR A 123 -0.02 -7.64 -5.61
CA THR A 123 0.37 -8.86 -6.33
C THR A 123 -0.33 -10.12 -5.83
N ARG A 124 -0.60 -10.21 -4.53
CA ARG A 124 -1.13 -11.44 -3.89
C ARG A 124 -2.63 -11.68 -4.06
N PRO A 125 -3.52 -10.69 -4.23
CA PRO A 125 -4.94 -10.95 -4.45
C PRO A 125 -5.22 -11.88 -5.63
N ALA A 126 -4.45 -11.74 -6.73
CA ALA A 126 -4.54 -12.63 -7.88
C ALA A 126 -4.17 -14.08 -7.51
N GLN A 127 -3.12 -14.27 -6.72
CA GLN A 127 -2.66 -15.59 -6.28
C GLN A 127 -3.67 -16.23 -5.33
N VAL A 128 -4.23 -15.45 -4.38
CA VAL A 128 -5.29 -15.92 -3.46
C VAL A 128 -6.50 -16.43 -4.22
N VAL A 129 -7.02 -15.60 -5.14
CA VAL A 129 -8.18 -15.95 -5.96
C VAL A 129 -7.90 -17.17 -6.81
N ASN A 130 -6.77 -17.21 -7.52
CA ASN A 130 -6.40 -18.33 -8.38
C ASN A 130 -6.16 -19.62 -7.57
N GLY A 131 -5.48 -19.55 -6.43
CA GLY A 131 -5.25 -20.68 -5.54
C GLY A 131 -6.57 -21.27 -5.02
N LEU A 132 -7.48 -20.41 -4.55
CA LEU A 132 -8.79 -20.82 -4.06
C LEU A 132 -9.64 -21.48 -5.16
N ILE A 133 -9.68 -20.87 -6.34
CA ILE A 133 -10.44 -21.38 -7.49
C ILE A 133 -9.84 -22.70 -7.96
N THR A 134 -8.52 -22.80 -8.09
CA THR A 134 -7.85 -24.04 -8.48
C THR A 134 -8.12 -25.16 -7.48
N LEU A 135 -8.04 -24.87 -6.19
CA LEU A 135 -8.31 -25.87 -5.15
C LEU A 135 -9.76 -26.35 -5.20
N THR A 136 -10.73 -25.43 -5.23
CA THR A 136 -12.15 -25.78 -5.26
C THR A 136 -12.54 -26.53 -6.52
N GLN A 137 -12.05 -26.09 -7.69
CA GLN A 137 -12.25 -26.79 -8.95
C GLN A 137 -11.64 -28.19 -8.93
N ALA A 138 -10.40 -28.32 -8.43
CA ALA A 138 -9.74 -29.62 -8.35
C ALA A 138 -10.48 -30.57 -7.39
N LEU A 139 -10.98 -30.08 -6.25
CA LEU A 139 -11.76 -30.89 -5.30
C LEU A 139 -13.06 -31.37 -5.91
N PHE A 140 -13.85 -30.49 -6.55
CA PHE A 140 -15.12 -30.89 -7.17
C PHE A 140 -14.90 -31.86 -8.33
N THR A 141 -13.93 -31.60 -9.22
CA THR A 141 -13.67 -32.47 -10.36
C THR A 141 -13.03 -33.81 -9.93
N ALA A 142 -12.12 -33.79 -8.95
CA ALA A 142 -11.57 -35.03 -8.39
C ALA A 142 -12.67 -35.84 -7.70
N GLY A 143 -13.55 -35.20 -6.93
CA GLY A 143 -14.70 -35.85 -6.29
C GLY A 143 -15.64 -36.51 -7.29
N ALA A 144 -15.98 -35.83 -8.39
CA ALA A 144 -16.77 -36.39 -9.49
C ALA A 144 -16.12 -37.62 -10.13
N MET A 145 -14.80 -37.56 -10.34
CA MET A 145 -14.06 -38.70 -10.91
C MET A 145 -13.86 -39.87 -9.94
N VAL A 146 -13.62 -39.56 -8.66
CA VAL A 146 -13.59 -40.57 -7.59
C VAL A 146 -14.94 -41.29 -7.54
N LEU A 147 -16.06 -40.55 -7.56
CA LEU A 147 -17.40 -41.13 -7.58
C LEU A 147 -17.62 -42.00 -8.83
N SER A 148 -17.21 -41.54 -10.03
CA SER A 148 -17.27 -42.33 -11.26
C SER A 148 -16.46 -43.63 -11.14
N MET A 149 -15.27 -43.55 -10.55
CA MET A 149 -14.38 -44.72 -10.39
C MET A 149 -14.91 -45.73 -9.34
N LEU A 150 -15.54 -45.21 -8.25
CA LEU A 150 -16.20 -46.07 -7.25
C LEU A 150 -17.35 -46.88 -7.86
N LEU A 151 -18.12 -46.25 -8.76
CA LEU A 151 -19.26 -46.91 -9.43
C LEU A 151 -18.80 -47.93 -10.52
N LEU A 152 -17.64 -47.69 -11.15
CA LEU A 152 -17.11 -48.53 -12.19
C LEU A 152 -16.18 -49.63 -11.64
N THR A 153 -15.19 -49.24 -10.82
CA THR A 153 -14.15 -50.18 -10.34
C THR A 153 -13.47 -49.61 -9.08
N PRO A 154 -13.93 -49.92 -7.87
CA PRO A 154 -13.37 -49.38 -6.64
C PRO A 154 -11.93 -49.87 -6.35
N ALA A 155 -11.50 -50.99 -6.93
CA ALA A 155 -10.19 -51.61 -6.65
C ALA A 155 -8.97 -50.74 -7.01
N ILE A 156 -9.08 -49.87 -8.02
CA ILE A 156 -8.00 -49.01 -8.51
C ILE A 156 -7.82 -47.77 -7.66
N LEU A 157 -8.90 -47.30 -7.03
CA LEU A 157 -8.96 -46.02 -6.31
C LEU A 157 -7.93 -45.91 -5.17
N PRO A 158 -7.72 -46.92 -4.29
CA PRO A 158 -6.74 -46.83 -3.21
C PRO A 158 -5.34 -46.56 -3.71
N VAL A 159 -4.94 -47.19 -4.83
CA VAL A 159 -3.62 -47.03 -5.43
C VAL A 159 -3.37 -45.60 -5.89
N LEU A 160 -4.35 -45.02 -6.58
CA LEU A 160 -4.23 -43.61 -7.05
C LEU A 160 -4.25 -42.62 -5.90
N VAL A 161 -5.10 -42.79 -4.92
CA VAL A 161 -5.18 -41.89 -3.75
C VAL A 161 -3.88 -41.95 -2.95
N LEU A 162 -3.41 -43.14 -2.60
CA LEU A 162 -2.15 -43.33 -1.86
C LEU A 162 -0.95 -42.73 -2.58
N GLY A 163 -0.87 -42.89 -3.92
CA GLY A 163 0.19 -42.28 -4.73
C GLY A 163 0.23 -40.76 -4.73
N HIS A 164 -0.85 -40.07 -4.27
CA HIS A 164 -0.95 -38.64 -4.24
C HIS A 164 -1.02 -38.03 -2.82
N LEU A 165 -1.04 -38.84 -1.74
CA LEU A 165 -1.11 -38.35 -0.36
C LEU A 165 0.10 -37.51 0.06
N ALA A 166 1.27 -37.72 -0.54
CA ALA A 166 2.47 -36.94 -0.26
C ALA A 166 2.40 -35.50 -0.83
N ALA A 167 1.55 -35.24 -1.83
CA ALA A 167 1.51 -33.98 -2.54
C ALA A 167 1.15 -32.77 -1.64
N PRO A 168 0.12 -32.79 -0.76
CA PRO A 168 -0.21 -31.67 0.11
C PRO A 168 0.91 -31.36 1.13
N TRP A 169 1.58 -32.37 1.66
CA TRP A 169 2.68 -32.18 2.60
C TRP A 169 3.91 -31.53 1.92
N LEU A 170 4.28 -32.00 0.74
CA LEU A 170 5.35 -31.37 -0.04
C LEU A 170 5.00 -29.94 -0.46
N ALA A 171 3.74 -29.70 -0.78
CA ALA A 171 3.21 -28.40 -1.13
C ALA A 171 3.40 -27.37 0.01
N ARG A 172 3.03 -27.79 1.24
CA ARG A 172 3.22 -26.95 2.45
C ARG A 172 4.69 -26.62 2.66
N ARG A 173 5.57 -27.62 2.63
CA ARG A 173 7.01 -27.43 2.83
C ARG A 173 7.64 -26.50 1.77
N ASN A 174 7.16 -26.58 0.52
CA ASN A 174 7.59 -25.67 -0.55
C ASN A 174 7.16 -24.23 -0.28
N ALA A 175 5.94 -24.00 0.23
CA ALA A 175 5.43 -22.67 0.55
C ALA A 175 6.20 -22.06 1.73
N ASP A 176 6.48 -22.83 2.78
CA ASP A 176 7.29 -22.38 3.94
C ASP A 176 8.68 -21.92 3.49
N GLU A 177 9.35 -22.69 2.62
CA GLU A 177 10.69 -22.36 2.11
C GLU A 177 10.69 -21.09 1.24
N ILE A 178 9.67 -20.90 0.40
CA ILE A 178 9.50 -19.68 -0.40
C ILE A 178 9.29 -18.48 0.52
N HIS A 179 8.40 -18.61 1.51
CA HIS A 179 8.11 -17.52 2.46
C HIS A 179 9.35 -17.10 3.25
N GLN A 180 10.12 -18.07 3.76
CA GLN A 180 11.38 -17.80 4.45
C GLN A 180 12.40 -17.10 3.53
N ALA A 181 12.54 -17.58 2.30
CA ALA A 181 13.47 -16.97 1.35
C ALA A 181 13.08 -15.53 0.98
N GLU A 182 11.80 -15.21 0.85
CA GLU A 182 11.33 -13.84 0.62
C GLU A 182 11.55 -12.95 1.86
N ALA A 183 11.38 -13.49 3.06
CA ALA A 183 11.69 -12.77 4.30
C ALA A 183 13.18 -12.43 4.41
N ASP A 184 14.08 -13.41 4.11
CA ASP A 184 15.53 -13.21 4.10
C ASP A 184 15.97 -12.14 3.09
N LEU A 185 15.22 -11.98 1.99
CA LEU A 185 15.53 -11.05 0.91
C LEU A 185 14.94 -9.65 1.10
N THR A 186 14.15 -9.40 2.14
CA THR A 186 13.45 -8.11 2.33
C THR A 186 14.41 -6.92 2.32
N ALA A 187 15.55 -7.01 3.03
CA ALA A 187 16.55 -5.94 3.08
C ALA A 187 17.22 -5.69 1.72
N VAL A 188 17.51 -6.77 0.97
CA VAL A 188 18.07 -6.69 -0.38
C VAL A 188 17.09 -6.04 -1.35
N ASP A 189 15.82 -6.40 -1.27
CA ASP A 189 14.77 -5.83 -2.10
C ASP A 189 14.52 -4.36 -1.79
N ARG A 190 14.56 -3.96 -0.51
CA ARG A 190 14.45 -2.54 -0.10
C ARG A 190 15.55 -1.70 -0.75
N GLU A 191 16.82 -2.12 -0.63
CA GLU A 191 17.94 -1.41 -1.27
C GLU A 191 17.77 -1.36 -2.80
N ARG A 192 17.33 -2.45 -3.41
CA ARG A 192 17.09 -2.53 -4.86
C ARG A 192 15.99 -1.55 -5.31
N TYR A 193 14.85 -1.52 -4.62
CA TYR A 193 13.77 -0.58 -4.93
C TYR A 193 14.20 0.88 -4.74
N SER A 194 14.97 1.18 -3.69
CA SER A 194 15.52 2.53 -3.49
C SER A 194 16.42 2.96 -4.65
N LEU A 195 17.28 2.05 -5.17
CA LEU A 195 18.11 2.32 -6.35
C LEU A 195 17.26 2.53 -7.62
N GLU A 196 16.22 1.71 -7.83
CA GLU A 196 15.29 1.85 -8.95
C GLU A 196 14.57 3.20 -8.91
N GLU A 197 14.09 3.61 -7.73
CA GLU A 197 13.44 4.89 -7.52
C GLU A 197 14.40 6.06 -7.79
N LEU A 198 15.61 6.02 -7.24
CA LEU A 198 16.67 7.03 -7.47
C LEU A 198 16.99 7.19 -8.97
N MET A 199 17.03 6.11 -9.73
CA MET A 199 17.36 6.13 -11.15
C MET A 199 16.19 6.52 -12.07
N THR A 200 14.95 6.28 -11.64
CA THR A 200 13.75 6.48 -12.45
C THR A 200 13.00 7.78 -12.13
N LEU A 201 13.10 8.30 -10.91
CA LEU A 201 12.46 9.56 -10.54
C LEU A 201 13.27 10.77 -11.01
N ARG A 202 12.54 11.83 -11.38
CA ARG A 202 13.12 13.11 -11.83
C ARG A 202 14.03 13.75 -10.78
N THR A 203 13.74 13.58 -9.51
CA THR A 203 14.50 14.10 -8.37
C THR A 203 15.93 13.55 -8.37
N GLY A 204 16.10 12.23 -8.45
CA GLY A 204 17.40 11.58 -8.48
C GLY A 204 18.11 11.73 -9.83
N ALA A 205 17.36 11.80 -10.94
CA ALA A 205 17.93 11.84 -12.29
C ALA A 205 18.92 12.98 -12.55
N LYS A 206 18.81 14.11 -11.84
CA LYS A 206 19.74 15.25 -11.95
C LYS A 206 21.12 14.87 -11.43
N GLU A 207 21.19 14.34 -10.22
CA GLU A 207 22.45 13.98 -9.57
C GLU A 207 23.11 12.78 -10.22
N VAL A 208 22.31 11.76 -10.55
CA VAL A 208 22.79 10.59 -11.29
C VAL A 208 23.51 10.99 -12.57
N ARG A 209 23.01 12.01 -13.29
CA ARG A 209 23.68 12.53 -14.50
C ARG A 209 24.83 13.45 -14.20
N ALA A 210 24.69 14.37 -13.25
CA ALA A 210 25.72 15.34 -12.89
C ALA A 210 27.00 14.65 -12.38
N TYR A 211 26.85 13.62 -11.57
CA TYR A 211 27.97 12.85 -11.02
C TYR A 211 28.34 11.60 -11.84
N ARG A 212 27.68 11.37 -12.98
CA ARG A 212 27.91 10.20 -13.86
C ARG A 212 27.78 8.85 -13.15
N LEU A 213 26.80 8.75 -12.25
CA LEU A 213 26.62 7.58 -11.38
C LEU A 213 25.93 6.39 -12.07
N GLN A 214 25.51 6.50 -13.34
CA GLN A 214 24.68 5.49 -14.01
C GLN A 214 25.27 4.10 -13.92
N GLN A 215 26.56 3.96 -14.29
CA GLN A 215 27.21 2.65 -14.31
C GLN A 215 27.41 2.09 -12.90
N PHE A 216 27.83 2.93 -11.97
CA PHE A 216 28.01 2.54 -10.56
C PHE A 216 26.70 2.01 -9.94
N LEU A 217 25.59 2.72 -10.14
CA LEU A 217 24.28 2.33 -9.61
C LEU A 217 23.74 1.06 -10.30
N LEU A 218 23.94 0.91 -11.62
CA LEU A 218 23.59 -0.30 -12.35
C LEU A 218 24.38 -1.51 -11.83
N GLU A 219 25.69 -1.39 -11.64
CA GLU A 219 26.53 -2.46 -11.09
C GLU A 219 26.12 -2.82 -9.66
N ARG A 220 25.70 -1.83 -8.85
CA ARG A 220 25.17 -2.06 -7.49
C ARG A 220 23.86 -2.83 -7.55
N HIS A 221 22.93 -2.40 -8.40
CA HIS A 221 21.66 -3.04 -8.64
C HIS A 221 21.82 -4.48 -9.17
N GLU A 222 22.73 -4.70 -10.13
CA GLU A 222 23.06 -6.05 -10.62
C GLU A 222 23.61 -6.97 -9.53
N ARG A 223 24.44 -6.45 -8.62
CA ARG A 223 24.95 -7.22 -7.48
C ARG A 223 23.81 -7.69 -6.57
N LEU A 224 22.86 -6.81 -6.27
CA LEU A 224 21.68 -7.15 -5.47
C LEU A 224 20.81 -8.19 -6.19
N TRP A 225 20.62 -8.06 -7.51
CA TRP A 225 19.94 -9.04 -8.32
C TRP A 225 20.65 -10.41 -8.28
N LYS A 226 21.97 -10.46 -8.36
CA LYS A 226 22.71 -11.72 -8.27
C LYS A 226 22.51 -12.43 -6.93
N ILE A 227 22.48 -11.66 -5.82
CA ILE A 227 22.16 -12.20 -4.49
C ILE A 227 20.74 -12.81 -4.49
N ARG A 228 19.76 -12.07 -5.00
CA ARG A 228 18.36 -12.52 -5.09
C ARG A 228 18.24 -13.79 -5.96
N ILE A 229 18.85 -13.79 -7.15
CA ILE A 229 18.81 -14.93 -8.06
C ILE A 229 19.43 -16.15 -7.41
N ALA A 230 20.60 -16.03 -6.78
CA ALA A 230 21.27 -17.13 -6.12
C ALA A 230 20.38 -17.80 -5.05
N ARG A 231 19.70 -16.98 -4.22
CA ARG A 231 18.76 -17.51 -3.21
C ARG A 231 17.53 -18.16 -3.84
N THR A 232 16.98 -17.55 -4.89
CA THR A 232 15.85 -18.11 -5.64
C THR A 232 16.22 -19.43 -6.33
N ASP A 233 17.42 -19.54 -6.87
CA ASP A 233 17.95 -20.75 -7.50
C ASP A 233 18.07 -21.92 -6.50
N ASP A 234 18.54 -21.65 -5.28
CA ASP A 234 18.63 -22.66 -4.24
C ASP A 234 17.26 -23.22 -3.86
N VAL A 235 16.27 -22.33 -3.67
CA VAL A 235 14.86 -22.72 -3.43
C VAL A 235 14.30 -23.49 -4.62
N ALA A 236 14.55 -23.03 -5.84
CA ALA A 236 14.08 -23.68 -7.06
C ALA A 236 14.67 -25.10 -7.22
N ARG A 237 15.96 -25.29 -6.95
CA ARG A 237 16.61 -26.61 -6.97
C ARG A 237 16.04 -27.56 -5.92
N SER A 238 15.85 -27.07 -4.68
CA SER A 238 15.24 -27.83 -3.58
C SER A 238 13.83 -28.28 -3.95
N ARG A 239 13.01 -27.34 -4.44
CA ARG A 239 11.64 -27.60 -4.92
C ARG A 239 11.61 -28.58 -6.10
N SER A 240 12.49 -28.42 -7.09
CA SER A 240 12.58 -29.31 -8.26
C SER A 240 12.87 -30.75 -7.87
N ARG A 241 13.81 -30.99 -6.94
CA ARG A 241 14.12 -32.34 -6.42
C ARG A 241 12.87 -32.95 -5.77
N ARG A 242 12.11 -32.21 -4.98
CA ARG A 242 10.87 -32.67 -4.35
C ARG A 242 9.77 -32.95 -5.38
N LEU A 243 9.65 -32.13 -6.41
CA LEU A 243 8.68 -32.35 -7.51
C LEU A 243 9.03 -33.62 -8.32
N VAL A 244 10.31 -33.87 -8.60
CA VAL A 244 10.76 -35.12 -9.26
C VAL A 244 10.41 -36.32 -8.40
N LEU A 245 10.69 -36.30 -7.10
CA LEU A 245 10.35 -37.39 -6.20
C LEU A 245 8.83 -37.64 -6.14
N SER A 246 8.03 -36.58 -5.98
CA SER A 246 6.57 -36.67 -6.01
C SER A 246 6.06 -37.22 -7.36
N GLY A 247 6.67 -36.77 -8.46
CA GLY A 247 6.36 -37.27 -9.81
C GLY A 247 6.66 -38.74 -9.97
N ALA A 248 7.79 -39.22 -9.43
CA ALA A 248 8.16 -40.65 -9.47
C ALA A 248 7.17 -41.51 -8.67
N ILE A 249 6.77 -41.07 -7.46
CA ILE A 249 5.76 -41.77 -6.63
C ILE A 249 4.42 -41.82 -7.36
N SER A 250 3.95 -40.71 -7.92
CA SER A 250 2.70 -40.67 -8.68
C SER A 250 2.77 -41.49 -9.95
N GLY A 251 3.92 -41.51 -10.63
CA GLY A 251 4.16 -42.36 -11.81
C GLY A 251 4.12 -43.86 -11.48
N ALA A 252 4.73 -44.27 -10.37
CA ALA A 252 4.64 -45.66 -9.90
C ALA A 252 3.20 -46.06 -9.55
N ALA A 253 2.45 -45.19 -8.87
CA ALA A 253 1.04 -45.40 -8.59
C ALA A 253 0.20 -45.53 -9.89
N PHE A 254 0.48 -44.69 -10.89
CA PHE A 254 -0.17 -44.76 -12.19
C PHE A 254 0.11 -46.10 -12.89
N MET A 255 1.37 -46.55 -12.95
CA MET A 255 1.74 -47.85 -13.55
C MET A 255 1.08 -49.02 -12.81
N THR A 256 1.04 -48.96 -11.47
CA THR A 256 0.34 -49.97 -10.65
C THR A 256 -1.16 -49.97 -10.96
N ALA A 257 -1.80 -48.82 -11.08
CA ALA A 257 -3.23 -48.69 -11.41
C ALA A 257 -3.54 -49.30 -12.80
N VAL A 258 -2.67 -49.06 -13.80
CA VAL A 258 -2.79 -49.66 -15.12
C VAL A 258 -2.59 -51.19 -15.05
N GLY A 259 -1.61 -51.67 -14.27
CA GLY A 259 -1.41 -53.09 -14.04
C GLY A 259 -2.62 -53.79 -13.41
N VAL A 260 -3.25 -53.14 -12.41
CA VAL A 260 -4.50 -53.63 -11.80
C VAL A 260 -5.64 -53.65 -12.83
N LEU A 261 -5.75 -52.65 -13.69
CA LEU A 261 -6.76 -52.62 -14.74
C LEU A 261 -6.57 -53.78 -15.72
N ILE A 262 -5.35 -54.02 -16.21
CA ILE A 262 -5.01 -55.16 -17.10
C ILE A 262 -5.37 -56.47 -16.41
N TRP A 263 -5.03 -56.67 -15.15
CA TRP A 263 -5.35 -57.87 -14.39
C TRP A 263 -6.88 -58.07 -14.28
N LEU A 264 -7.66 -57.01 -14.03
CA LEU A 264 -9.12 -57.07 -13.95
C LEU A 264 -9.76 -57.45 -15.28
N VAL A 265 -9.22 -56.95 -16.41
CA VAL A 265 -9.68 -57.30 -17.75
C VAL A 265 -9.37 -58.77 -18.07
N LEU A 266 -8.13 -59.23 -17.81
CA LEU A 266 -7.73 -60.61 -18.04
C LEU A 266 -8.47 -61.62 -17.14
N SER A 267 -8.97 -61.15 -15.98
CA SER A 267 -9.77 -61.95 -15.05
C SER A 267 -11.27 -61.92 -15.37
N GLU A 268 -11.67 -61.31 -16.49
CA GLU A 268 -13.07 -61.15 -16.95
C GLU A 268 -13.98 -60.45 -15.90
N ARG A 269 -13.38 -59.69 -14.98
CA ARG A 269 -14.13 -58.95 -13.93
C ARG A 269 -14.66 -57.60 -14.39
N VAL A 270 -14.17 -57.08 -15.50
CA VAL A 270 -14.55 -55.79 -16.08
C VAL A 270 -14.76 -55.98 -17.60
N ASP A 271 -15.90 -55.49 -18.09
CA ASP A 271 -16.24 -55.50 -19.51
C ASP A 271 -15.37 -54.50 -20.31
N ALA A 272 -15.25 -54.73 -21.62
CA ALA A 272 -14.35 -53.96 -22.49
C ALA A 272 -14.69 -52.46 -22.53
N ALA A 273 -15.97 -52.06 -22.49
CA ALA A 273 -16.38 -50.66 -22.49
C ALA A 273 -16.03 -49.96 -21.16
N SER A 274 -16.24 -50.66 -20.04
CA SER A 274 -15.79 -50.16 -18.73
C SER A 274 -14.28 -50.06 -18.66
N ALA A 275 -13.54 -51.05 -19.18
CA ALA A 275 -12.07 -51.01 -19.20
C ALA A 275 -11.52 -49.83 -20.01
N ALA A 276 -12.08 -49.56 -21.19
CA ALA A 276 -11.72 -48.40 -22.00
C ALA A 276 -12.04 -47.08 -21.28
N THR A 277 -13.20 -46.98 -20.62
CA THR A 277 -13.59 -45.81 -19.83
C THR A 277 -12.62 -45.59 -18.66
N ILE A 278 -12.28 -46.62 -17.90
CA ILE A 278 -11.34 -46.57 -16.77
C ILE A 278 -9.94 -46.19 -17.24
N ALA A 279 -9.48 -46.68 -18.40
CA ALA A 279 -8.19 -46.33 -18.97
C ALA A 279 -8.03 -44.81 -19.22
N VAL A 280 -9.13 -44.13 -19.59
CA VAL A 280 -9.17 -42.67 -19.73
C VAL A 280 -9.31 -41.98 -18.36
N LEU A 281 -10.04 -42.56 -17.41
CA LEU A 281 -10.23 -42.01 -16.08
C LEU A 281 -8.97 -41.99 -15.23
N ILE A 282 -8.11 -43.01 -15.29
CA ILE A 282 -6.87 -43.11 -14.50
C ILE A 282 -5.99 -41.86 -14.66
N PRO A 283 -5.51 -41.47 -15.89
CA PRO A 283 -4.67 -40.29 -16.05
C PRO A 283 -5.38 -38.98 -15.70
N THR A 284 -6.70 -38.93 -15.96
CA THR A 284 -7.50 -37.74 -15.68
C THR A 284 -7.62 -37.54 -14.17
N LEU A 285 -7.97 -38.57 -13.40
CA LEU A 285 -8.04 -38.55 -11.94
C LEU A 285 -6.67 -38.21 -11.33
N ALA A 286 -5.58 -38.85 -11.81
CA ALA A 286 -4.23 -38.53 -11.34
C ALA A 286 -3.87 -37.04 -11.54
N THR A 287 -4.26 -36.46 -12.67
CA THR A 287 -4.05 -35.05 -12.96
C THR A 287 -4.86 -34.14 -11.99
N ARG A 288 -6.12 -34.50 -11.69
CA ARG A 288 -6.97 -33.75 -10.78
C ARG A 288 -6.51 -33.86 -9.32
N LEU A 289 -6.05 -35.04 -8.88
CA LEU A 289 -5.47 -35.20 -7.54
C LEU A 289 -4.18 -34.38 -7.38
N ARG A 290 -3.36 -34.29 -8.42
CA ARG A 290 -2.18 -33.41 -8.44
C ARG A 290 -2.58 -31.94 -8.34
N ALA A 291 -3.64 -31.53 -9.07
CA ALA A 291 -4.15 -30.16 -9.02
C ALA A 291 -4.69 -29.77 -7.63
N VAL A 292 -5.24 -30.72 -6.85
CA VAL A 292 -5.61 -30.48 -5.44
C VAL A 292 -4.37 -30.08 -4.63
N GLY A 293 -3.24 -30.80 -4.81
CA GLY A 293 -1.98 -30.46 -4.14
C GLY A 293 -1.46 -29.07 -4.51
N VAL A 294 -1.51 -28.70 -5.80
CA VAL A 294 -1.11 -27.38 -6.28
C VAL A 294 -2.01 -26.28 -5.73
N GLY A 295 -3.33 -26.48 -5.78
CA GLY A 295 -4.28 -25.53 -5.24
C GLY A 295 -4.15 -25.34 -3.73
N ALA A 296 -3.94 -26.43 -2.98
CA ALA A 296 -3.68 -26.38 -1.54
C ALA A 296 -2.39 -25.61 -1.20
N SER A 297 -1.30 -25.82 -1.99
CA SER A 297 -0.07 -25.06 -1.89
C SER A 297 -0.31 -23.56 -2.09
N GLY A 298 -1.01 -23.20 -3.16
CA GLY A 298 -1.32 -21.81 -3.47
C GLY A 298 -2.13 -21.11 -2.37
N VAL A 299 -3.14 -21.79 -1.81
CA VAL A 299 -3.92 -21.25 -0.69
C VAL A 299 -3.08 -21.10 0.56
N TYR A 300 -2.23 -22.09 0.88
CA TYR A 300 -1.34 -22.03 2.06
C TYR A 300 -0.28 -20.92 1.92
N GLU A 301 0.36 -20.82 0.76
CA GLU A 301 1.30 -19.74 0.44
C GLU A 301 0.64 -18.37 0.62
N CYS A 302 -0.57 -18.22 0.07
CA CYS A 302 -1.33 -16.97 0.23
C CYS A 302 -1.67 -16.66 1.70
N ALA A 303 -1.97 -17.67 2.53
CA ALA A 303 -2.25 -17.46 3.94
C ALA A 303 -1.03 -16.91 4.70
N LEU A 304 0.18 -17.34 4.36
CA LEU A 304 1.42 -16.83 4.95
C LEU A 304 1.63 -15.35 4.60
N PHE A 305 1.36 -14.97 3.35
CA PHE A 305 1.53 -13.58 2.90
C PHE A 305 0.40 -12.64 3.35
N THR A 306 -0.84 -13.14 3.50
CA THR A 306 -1.92 -12.31 4.08
C THR A 306 -1.67 -11.98 5.54
N SER A 307 -0.87 -12.77 6.27
CA SER A 307 -0.48 -12.47 7.64
C SER A 307 0.34 -11.17 7.76
N ASP A 308 1.09 -10.78 6.73
CA ASP A 308 1.82 -9.50 6.71
C ASP A 308 0.87 -8.31 6.62
N LEU A 309 -0.18 -8.42 5.78
CA LEU A 309 -1.23 -7.41 5.72
C LEU A 309 -2.02 -7.34 7.02
N ASP A 310 -2.41 -8.50 7.57
CA ASP A 310 -3.18 -8.57 8.83
C ASP A 310 -2.37 -7.99 10.00
N ARG A 311 -1.06 -8.25 10.06
CA ARG A 311 -0.16 -7.66 11.06
C ARG A 311 -0.08 -6.14 10.93
N PHE A 312 0.08 -5.65 9.69
CA PHE A 312 0.08 -4.21 9.43
C PHE A 312 -1.25 -3.57 9.85
N LEU A 313 -2.38 -4.19 9.49
CA LEU A 313 -3.72 -3.71 9.86
C LEU A 313 -3.94 -3.72 11.38
N ALA A 314 -3.36 -4.69 12.11
CA ALA A 314 -3.42 -4.74 13.56
C ALA A 314 -2.66 -3.56 14.20
N VAL A 315 -1.44 -3.27 13.73
CA VAL A 315 -0.65 -2.10 14.16
C VAL A 315 -1.40 -0.80 13.89
N ALA A 316 -1.96 -0.66 12.68
CA ALA A 316 -2.75 0.53 12.32
C ALA A 316 -4.03 0.66 13.15
N ALA A 317 -4.68 -0.45 13.53
CA ALA A 317 -5.86 -0.44 14.37
C ALA A 317 -5.53 -0.07 15.82
N GLU A 318 -4.38 -0.48 16.34
CA GLU A 318 -3.91 -0.11 17.67
C GLU A 318 -3.66 1.41 17.76
N ALA A 319 -2.97 1.98 16.77
CA ALA A 319 -2.76 3.42 16.67
C ALA A 319 -4.10 4.18 16.60
N ALA A 320 -5.04 3.74 15.76
CA ALA A 320 -6.36 4.34 15.67
C ALA A 320 -7.20 4.22 16.94
N SER A 321 -7.00 3.19 17.77
CA SER A 321 -7.72 3.05 19.05
C SER A 321 -7.25 4.05 20.10
N ASN A 322 -5.98 4.42 20.10
CA ASN A 322 -5.42 5.43 20.97
C ASN A 322 -5.99 6.82 20.65
N ASP A 323 -6.24 7.11 19.38
CA ASP A 323 -6.87 8.36 18.95
C ASP A 323 -8.38 8.40 19.26
N ALA A 324 -9.08 7.29 19.12
CA ALA A 324 -10.51 7.18 19.43
C ALA A 324 -10.85 7.41 20.92
N ALA A 325 -9.88 7.31 21.81
CA ALA A 325 -10.06 7.63 23.24
C ALA A 325 -10.07 9.16 23.52
N ARG A 326 -9.72 9.99 22.53
CA ARG A 326 -9.69 11.45 22.60
C ARG A 326 -10.98 12.00 22.02
N ASP A 327 -11.86 12.53 22.86
CA ASP A 327 -13.18 13.01 22.46
C ASP A 327 -13.36 14.52 22.69
N GLY A 328 -12.38 15.19 23.30
CA GLY A 328 -12.39 16.61 23.56
C GLY A 328 -12.50 17.44 22.28
N GLU A 329 -13.36 18.48 22.29
CA GLU A 329 -13.54 19.42 21.20
C GLU A 329 -12.74 20.71 21.48
N PRO A 330 -11.77 21.09 20.63
CA PRO A 330 -11.04 22.32 20.82
C PRO A 330 -11.91 23.55 20.50
N ASP A 331 -12.05 24.46 21.46
CA ASP A 331 -12.59 25.80 21.21
C ASP A 331 -11.63 26.62 20.34
N ALA A 332 -12.10 27.79 19.87
CA ALA A 332 -11.23 28.75 19.19
C ALA A 332 -10.02 29.09 20.07
N LEU A 333 -8.83 29.14 19.46
CA LEU A 333 -7.58 29.36 20.17
C LEU A 333 -7.61 30.71 20.92
N ARG A 334 -7.33 30.66 22.20
CA ARG A 334 -7.06 31.83 23.05
C ARG A 334 -5.61 31.83 23.52
N GLU A 335 -5.14 30.66 23.95
CA GLU A 335 -3.78 30.44 24.43
C GLU A 335 -3.30 29.02 24.02
N LEU A 336 -2.12 28.95 23.47
CA LEU A 336 -1.36 27.72 23.29
C LEU A 336 -0.16 27.75 24.21
N ARG A 337 -0.02 26.76 25.09
CA ARG A 337 1.03 26.72 26.09
C ARG A 337 1.80 25.42 26.03
N VAL A 338 3.11 25.54 26.13
CA VAL A 338 4.10 24.47 26.24
C VAL A 338 4.72 24.58 27.61
N GLU A 339 4.70 23.52 28.42
CA GLU A 339 5.21 23.54 29.79
C GLU A 339 6.17 22.36 30.00
N ASP A 340 7.44 22.69 30.21
CA ASP A 340 8.54 21.77 30.54
C ASP A 340 8.60 20.56 29.61
N VAL A 341 8.51 20.79 28.30
CA VAL A 341 8.38 19.74 27.28
C VAL A 341 9.73 19.14 26.94
N ASP A 342 9.80 17.81 27.12
CA ASP A 342 10.85 16.95 26.62
C ASP A 342 10.38 16.16 25.40
N PHE A 343 11.28 15.93 24.46
CA PHE A 343 10.99 15.09 23.32
C PHE A 343 12.24 14.42 22.76
N HIS A 344 12.10 13.14 22.43
CA HIS A 344 13.07 12.40 21.59
C HIS A 344 12.33 11.66 20.46
N TYR A 345 13.00 11.53 19.32
CA TYR A 345 12.45 10.78 18.18
C TYR A 345 12.38 9.27 18.48
N PRO A 346 11.42 8.55 17.90
CA PRO A 346 11.33 7.10 18.03
C PRO A 346 12.67 6.42 17.71
N GLY A 347 13.06 5.45 18.56
CA GLY A 347 14.31 4.71 18.37
C GLY A 347 15.60 5.47 18.78
N THR A 348 15.50 6.67 19.33
CA THR A 348 16.66 7.44 19.83
C THR A 348 16.51 7.73 21.33
N GLU A 349 17.64 7.76 22.06
CA GLU A 349 17.67 8.20 23.46
C GLU A 349 18.03 9.69 23.59
N ARG A 350 18.48 10.31 22.52
CA ARG A 350 18.89 11.72 22.52
C ARG A 350 17.67 12.61 22.51
N LEU A 351 17.56 13.50 23.49
CA LEU A 351 16.55 14.54 23.52
C LEU A 351 16.77 15.53 22.35
N ALA A 352 15.70 15.77 21.59
CA ALA A 352 15.63 16.79 20.56
C ALA A 352 15.08 18.10 21.13
N LEU A 353 14.27 18.03 22.21
CA LEU A 353 13.83 19.14 23.04
C LEU A 353 13.99 18.75 24.50
N GLU A 354 14.40 19.70 25.33
CA GLU A 354 14.68 19.49 26.74
C GLU A 354 14.17 20.67 27.59
N GLY A 355 13.12 20.44 28.39
CA GLY A 355 12.54 21.41 29.31
C GLY A 355 12.00 22.67 28.63
N VAL A 356 11.45 22.54 27.41
CA VAL A 356 10.98 23.71 26.62
C VAL A 356 9.68 24.22 27.19
N SER A 357 9.64 25.53 27.50
CA SER A 357 8.44 26.23 27.96
C SER A 357 8.19 27.46 27.10
N ALA A 358 7.00 27.61 26.49
CA ALA A 358 6.62 28.70 25.62
C ALA A 358 5.11 28.95 25.69
N CYS A 359 4.70 30.20 25.42
CA CYS A 359 3.30 30.58 25.40
C CYS A 359 2.98 31.46 24.20
N MET A 360 1.88 31.17 23.50
CA MET A 360 1.37 31.96 22.40
C MET A 360 -0.09 32.34 22.66
N GLN A 361 -0.43 33.58 22.44
CA GLN A 361 -1.80 34.06 22.61
C GLN A 361 -2.45 34.36 21.26
N ARG A 362 -3.77 34.35 21.23
CA ARG A 362 -4.53 34.68 20.04
C ARG A 362 -4.09 36.01 19.44
N GLY A 363 -3.92 36.05 18.13
CA GLY A 363 -3.57 37.28 17.40
C GLY A 363 -2.09 37.64 17.44
N GLN A 364 -1.25 36.84 18.09
CA GLN A 364 0.20 37.06 18.11
C GLN A 364 0.91 36.41 16.90
N VAL A 365 1.92 37.13 16.43
CA VAL A 365 2.99 36.56 15.59
C VAL A 365 4.15 36.21 16.50
N VAL A 366 4.40 34.93 16.66
CA VAL A 366 5.52 34.41 17.46
C VAL A 366 6.59 33.87 16.51
N ALA A 367 7.82 34.33 16.67
CA ALA A 367 8.96 33.82 15.89
C ALA A 367 9.77 32.82 16.71
N LEU A 368 10.16 31.73 16.08
CA LEU A 368 11.07 30.72 16.63
C LEU A 368 12.37 30.76 15.83
N VAL A 369 13.46 31.12 16.49
CA VAL A 369 14.79 31.31 15.87
C VAL A 369 15.84 30.45 16.56
N GLY A 370 16.99 30.27 15.91
CA GLY A 370 18.12 29.49 16.41
C GLY A 370 18.90 28.83 15.26
N GLU A 371 20.02 28.23 15.58
CA GLU A 371 20.87 27.53 14.61
C GLU A 371 20.17 26.29 14.00
N ASN A 372 20.75 25.78 12.90
CA ASN A 372 20.28 24.54 12.30
C ASN A 372 20.47 23.37 13.29
N GLY A 373 19.42 22.55 13.45
CA GLY A 373 19.45 21.44 14.42
C GLY A 373 19.16 21.82 15.87
N SER A 374 18.77 23.08 16.14
CA SER A 374 18.41 23.51 17.50
C SER A 374 17.05 22.96 18.02
N GLY A 375 16.24 22.30 17.18
CA GLY A 375 14.95 21.73 17.57
C GLY A 375 13.71 22.49 17.10
N LYS A 376 13.86 23.56 16.29
CA LYS A 376 12.72 24.41 15.83
C LYS A 376 11.63 23.63 15.09
N THR A 377 12.02 22.86 14.07
CA THR A 377 11.07 22.03 13.30
C THR A 377 10.45 20.96 14.19
N THR A 378 11.20 20.40 15.14
CA THR A 378 10.68 19.42 16.11
C THR A 378 9.59 20.04 16.98
N LEU A 379 9.83 21.24 17.51
CA LEU A 379 8.80 21.97 18.30
C LEU A 379 7.57 22.29 17.44
N ALA A 380 7.77 22.71 16.18
CA ALA A 380 6.65 22.95 15.27
C ALA A 380 5.79 21.71 15.01
N LEU A 381 6.43 20.54 14.82
CA LEU A 381 5.73 19.26 14.61
C LEU A 381 4.96 18.81 15.85
N LEU A 382 5.50 19.06 17.06
CA LEU A 382 4.78 18.85 18.32
C LEU A 382 3.56 19.76 18.45
N LEU A 383 3.74 21.05 18.15
CA LEU A 383 2.64 22.03 18.19
C LEU A 383 1.59 21.75 17.12
N ALA A 384 1.98 21.17 16.00
CA ALA A 384 1.07 20.68 14.95
C ALA A 384 0.33 19.38 15.34
N GLY A 385 0.63 18.78 16.50
CA GLY A 385 0.04 17.53 16.95
C GLY A 385 0.49 16.29 16.16
N LEU A 386 1.58 16.40 15.37
CA LEU A 386 2.13 15.30 14.58
C LEU A 386 3.00 14.35 15.40
N TYR A 387 3.57 14.85 16.49
CA TYR A 387 4.27 14.06 17.51
C TYR A 387 3.66 14.33 18.88
N GLN A 388 3.87 13.39 19.80
CA GLN A 388 3.53 13.55 21.21
C GLN A 388 4.81 13.77 22.01
N GLN A 389 4.76 14.68 22.98
CA GLN A 389 5.86 14.92 23.91
C GLN A 389 6.16 13.67 24.75
N THR A 390 7.43 13.50 25.15
CA THR A 390 7.86 12.42 26.05
C THR A 390 7.83 12.82 27.53
N GLY A 391 7.86 14.13 27.81
CA GLY A 391 7.71 14.75 29.12
C GLY A 391 7.06 16.11 29.01
N GLY A 392 6.55 16.63 30.14
CA GLY A 392 5.83 17.91 30.16
C GLY A 392 4.46 17.85 29.50
N GLN A 393 3.91 19.00 29.11
CA GLN A 393 2.59 19.06 28.46
C GLN A 393 2.47 20.18 27.42
N VAL A 394 1.63 19.94 26.40
CA VAL A 394 1.17 20.97 25.44
C VAL A 394 -0.33 21.14 25.64
N THR A 395 -0.77 22.36 25.87
CA THR A 395 -2.17 22.64 26.15
C THR A 395 -2.76 23.65 25.17
N TRP A 396 -3.99 23.41 24.74
CA TRP A 396 -4.84 24.30 23.96
C TRP A 396 -5.92 24.87 24.85
N ASN A 397 -5.85 26.16 25.17
CA ASN A 397 -6.74 26.80 26.13
C ASN A 397 -6.76 26.14 27.52
N GLY A 398 -5.63 25.57 27.95
CA GLY A 398 -5.50 24.85 29.23
C GLY A 398 -5.95 23.38 29.20
N VAL A 399 -6.38 22.87 28.05
CA VAL A 399 -6.70 21.43 27.85
C VAL A 399 -5.52 20.75 27.17
N GLY A 400 -4.99 19.66 27.74
CA GLY A 400 -3.89 18.91 27.17
C GLY A 400 -4.25 18.27 25.82
N TYR A 401 -3.30 18.24 24.89
CA TYR A 401 -3.49 17.64 23.55
C TYR A 401 -3.93 16.18 23.63
N GLU A 402 -3.50 15.46 24.65
CA GLU A 402 -3.88 14.07 24.91
C GLU A 402 -5.38 13.85 25.18
N HIS A 403 -6.12 14.93 25.46
CA HIS A 403 -7.56 14.89 25.71
C HIS A 403 -8.39 15.39 24.52
N LEU A 404 -7.75 16.01 23.54
CA LEU A 404 -8.43 16.60 22.39
C LEU A 404 -8.46 15.61 21.20
N ALA A 405 -9.60 15.52 20.51
CA ALA A 405 -9.72 14.73 19.31
C ALA A 405 -8.76 15.25 18.23
N THR A 406 -7.85 14.39 17.76
CA THR A 406 -6.75 14.76 16.84
C THR A 406 -7.28 15.39 15.55
N ASP A 407 -8.31 14.82 14.93
CA ASP A 407 -8.93 15.36 13.71
C ASP A 407 -9.51 16.77 13.92
N ARG A 408 -10.12 17.01 15.09
CA ARG A 408 -10.73 18.30 15.42
C ARG A 408 -9.69 19.36 15.75
N LEU A 409 -8.61 18.94 16.44
CA LEU A 409 -7.47 19.80 16.71
C LEU A 409 -6.76 20.17 15.40
N ALA A 410 -6.49 19.21 14.53
CA ALA A 410 -5.91 19.43 13.22
C ALA A 410 -6.76 20.37 12.34
N ALA A 411 -8.10 20.30 12.44
CA ALA A 411 -8.99 21.21 11.71
C ALA A 411 -8.87 22.68 12.14
N ARG A 412 -8.27 22.95 13.32
CA ARG A 412 -8.01 24.31 13.85
C ARG A 412 -6.61 24.83 13.50
N MET A 413 -5.78 23.99 12.88
CA MET A 413 -4.39 24.32 12.59
C MET A 413 -4.09 24.16 11.10
N ALA A 414 -3.11 24.90 10.63
CA ALA A 414 -2.52 24.68 9.31
C ALA A 414 -1.01 24.83 9.38
N VAL A 415 -0.30 23.99 8.65
CA VAL A 415 1.16 23.97 8.62
C VAL A 415 1.65 24.12 7.18
N VAL A 416 2.57 25.05 6.98
CA VAL A 416 3.35 25.15 5.75
C VAL A 416 4.77 24.69 6.07
N ASN A 417 5.06 23.44 5.77
CA ASN A 417 6.39 22.86 5.97
C ASN A 417 7.39 23.38 4.93
N GLN A 418 8.67 23.33 5.26
CA GLN A 418 9.77 23.64 4.34
C GLN A 418 9.68 22.78 3.04
N ASP A 419 9.42 21.47 3.19
CA ASP A 419 9.25 20.52 2.10
C ASP A 419 7.77 20.21 1.83
N PHE A 420 6.98 21.24 1.55
CA PHE A 420 5.55 21.08 1.28
C PHE A 420 5.27 20.23 0.03
N VAL A 421 4.18 19.45 0.09
CA VAL A 421 3.78 18.55 -1.00
C VAL A 421 3.25 19.34 -2.19
N ARG A 422 3.76 19.00 -3.38
CA ARG A 422 3.35 19.54 -4.69
C ARG A 422 2.40 18.55 -5.35
N TYR A 423 1.10 18.70 -5.12
CA TYR A 423 0.13 17.78 -5.70
C TYR A 423 -0.03 18.00 -7.21
N GLU A 424 -0.01 16.91 -7.98
CA GLU A 424 -0.18 16.92 -9.43
C GLU A 424 -1.66 17.07 -9.82
N MET A 425 -2.27 18.14 -9.32
CA MET A 425 -3.69 18.48 -9.46
C MET A 425 -3.83 19.90 -10.01
N SER A 426 -5.06 20.36 -10.25
CA SER A 426 -5.31 21.74 -10.66
C SER A 426 -4.91 22.75 -9.57
N ALA A 427 -4.72 24.01 -9.95
CA ALA A 427 -4.42 25.08 -9.00
C ALA A 427 -5.52 25.21 -7.95
N ALA A 428 -6.79 25.18 -8.38
CA ALA A 428 -7.94 25.21 -7.48
C ALA A 428 -7.92 24.07 -6.48
N MET A 429 -7.70 22.83 -6.97
CA MET A 429 -7.67 21.67 -6.08
C MET A 429 -6.50 21.73 -5.10
N ASN A 430 -5.31 22.17 -5.55
CA ASN A 430 -4.15 22.32 -4.67
C ASN A 430 -4.42 23.24 -3.48
N ILE A 431 -5.23 24.29 -3.67
CA ILE A 431 -5.65 25.21 -2.60
C ILE A 431 -6.74 24.56 -1.76
N ALA A 432 -7.77 23.98 -2.39
CA ALA A 432 -8.93 23.40 -1.72
C ALA A 432 -8.60 22.20 -0.82
N LEU A 433 -7.44 21.51 -1.05
CA LEU A 433 -6.95 20.46 -0.16
C LEU A 433 -6.64 20.94 1.27
N GLY A 434 -6.57 22.24 1.53
CA GLY A 434 -6.45 22.77 2.87
C GLY A 434 -7.63 22.40 3.78
N ARG A 435 -8.84 22.24 3.19
CA ARG A 435 -10.03 21.77 3.90
C ARG A 435 -10.97 21.06 2.93
N HIS A 436 -10.93 19.75 2.93
CA HIS A 436 -11.60 18.91 1.93
C HIS A 436 -13.13 19.05 1.92
N GLU A 437 -13.75 19.44 3.04
CA GLU A 437 -15.20 19.68 3.14
C GLU A 437 -15.66 20.87 2.30
N TRP A 438 -14.74 21.78 1.97
CA TRP A 438 -15.02 22.98 1.17
C TRP A 438 -14.53 22.86 -0.28
N VAL A 439 -14.16 21.67 -0.70
CA VAL A 439 -13.79 21.41 -2.10
C VAL A 439 -14.94 21.77 -3.03
N GLY A 440 -14.65 22.64 -4.02
CA GLY A 440 -15.66 23.19 -4.94
C GLY A 440 -16.11 24.62 -4.63
N ASP A 441 -15.79 25.15 -3.46
CA ASP A 441 -16.05 26.56 -3.13
C ASP A 441 -14.98 27.47 -3.77
N MET A 442 -15.24 27.89 -4.99
CA MET A 442 -14.31 28.71 -5.78
C MET A 442 -14.14 30.13 -5.22
N ASP A 443 -15.12 30.67 -4.52
CA ASP A 443 -15.01 31.99 -3.92
C ASP A 443 -13.98 31.97 -2.77
N ARG A 444 -14.03 30.96 -1.92
CA ARG A 444 -13.02 30.72 -0.88
C ARG A 444 -11.64 30.44 -1.48
N VAL A 445 -11.56 29.63 -2.54
CA VAL A 445 -10.30 29.34 -3.25
C VAL A 445 -9.65 30.65 -3.73
N ARG A 446 -10.43 31.51 -4.40
CA ARG A 446 -9.94 32.82 -4.89
C ARG A 446 -9.55 33.75 -3.74
N ALA A 447 -10.34 33.79 -2.68
CA ALA A 447 -10.03 34.59 -1.49
C ALA A 447 -8.69 34.15 -0.86
N ALA A 448 -8.49 32.86 -0.65
CA ALA A 448 -7.24 32.31 -0.13
C ALA A 448 -6.05 32.58 -1.07
N ALA A 449 -6.24 32.43 -2.38
CA ALA A 449 -5.22 32.74 -3.38
C ALA A 449 -4.82 34.22 -3.35
N LYS A 450 -5.77 35.14 -3.20
CA LYS A 450 -5.52 36.59 -3.07
C LYS A 450 -4.74 36.89 -1.81
N LEU A 451 -5.15 36.36 -0.67
CA LEU A 451 -4.44 36.49 0.59
C LEU A 451 -2.99 35.99 0.51
N ALA A 452 -2.74 34.88 -0.16
CA ALA A 452 -1.40 34.34 -0.38
C ALA A 452 -0.61 35.04 -1.50
N GLY A 453 -1.24 35.96 -2.27
CA GLY A 453 -0.63 36.57 -3.45
C GLY A 453 -0.39 35.61 -4.62
N ALA A 454 -1.26 34.60 -4.73
CA ALA A 454 -1.20 33.60 -5.78
C ALA A 454 -2.16 33.88 -6.95
N ASP A 455 -3.22 34.63 -6.74
CA ASP A 455 -4.32 34.88 -7.69
C ASP A 455 -3.81 35.35 -9.07
N GLY A 456 -2.98 36.40 -9.10
CA GLY A 456 -2.53 37.00 -10.34
C GLY A 456 -1.74 36.06 -11.27
N PHE A 457 -0.85 35.23 -10.71
CA PHE A 457 -0.13 34.29 -11.56
C PHE A 457 -0.98 33.06 -11.91
N ILE A 458 -1.95 32.67 -11.04
CA ILE A 458 -2.86 31.56 -11.36
C ILE A 458 -3.77 31.97 -12.54
N GLU A 459 -4.33 33.17 -12.54
CA GLU A 459 -5.17 33.67 -13.65
C GLU A 459 -4.38 33.78 -14.97
N ALA A 460 -3.08 33.99 -14.91
CA ALA A 460 -2.21 34.01 -16.07
C ALA A 460 -1.83 32.61 -16.61
N LEU A 461 -2.19 31.52 -15.93
CA LEU A 461 -2.00 30.16 -16.43
C LEU A 461 -2.96 29.82 -17.59
N PRO A 462 -2.63 28.89 -18.47
CA PRO A 462 -3.42 28.60 -19.69
C PRO A 462 -4.92 28.32 -19.44
N LEU A 463 -5.27 27.67 -18.34
CA LEU A 463 -6.64 27.38 -17.91
C LEU A 463 -6.96 28.02 -16.54
N GLY A 464 -6.21 29.06 -16.13
CA GLY A 464 -6.39 29.69 -14.84
C GLY A 464 -6.35 28.69 -13.69
N TYR A 465 -7.34 28.71 -12.84
CA TYR A 465 -7.48 27.83 -11.68
C TYR A 465 -7.65 26.34 -12.01
N ASP A 466 -8.08 25.99 -13.22
CA ASP A 466 -8.24 24.62 -13.69
C ASP A 466 -6.93 24.04 -14.28
N THR A 467 -5.88 24.84 -14.40
CA THR A 467 -4.59 24.39 -14.92
C THR A 467 -3.98 23.36 -13.99
N LEU A 468 -3.60 22.19 -14.54
CA LEU A 468 -2.84 21.17 -13.82
C LEU A 468 -1.42 21.67 -13.50
N LEU A 469 -1.01 21.59 -12.24
CA LEU A 469 0.30 22.09 -11.79
C LEU A 469 1.41 21.04 -11.94
N THR A 470 1.48 20.42 -13.09
CA THR A 470 2.48 19.42 -13.47
C THR A 470 2.68 19.39 -14.98
N ARG A 471 3.89 19.02 -15.45
CA ARG A 471 4.16 18.77 -16.87
C ARG A 471 3.98 17.31 -17.28
N LYS A 472 3.53 16.44 -16.38
CA LYS A 472 3.30 15.02 -16.70
C LYS A 472 2.08 14.80 -17.58
N PHE A 473 1.17 15.77 -17.61
CA PHE A 473 -0.06 15.71 -18.40
C PHE A 473 -0.09 16.84 -19.43
N GLU A 474 -0.74 16.58 -20.55
CA GLU A 474 -0.95 17.57 -21.60
C GLU A 474 -1.77 18.77 -21.08
N GLY A 475 -1.36 19.98 -21.43
CA GLY A 475 -1.98 21.22 -20.90
C GLY A 475 -1.56 21.62 -19.50
N GLY A 476 -0.69 20.85 -18.84
CA GLY A 476 -0.20 21.17 -17.51
C GLY A 476 0.95 22.19 -17.51
N SER A 477 1.07 22.95 -16.43
CA SER A 477 2.09 23.98 -16.22
C SER A 477 2.97 23.67 -15.02
N GLN A 478 4.26 24.03 -15.11
CA GLN A 478 5.18 23.92 -14.00
C GLN A 478 5.40 25.28 -13.36
N LEU A 479 5.16 25.35 -12.05
CA LEU A 479 5.40 26.55 -11.27
C LEU A 479 6.87 26.65 -10.83
N SER A 480 7.32 27.91 -10.60
CA SER A 480 8.57 28.17 -9.89
C SER A 480 8.48 27.80 -8.40
N GLY A 481 9.60 27.70 -7.70
CA GLY A 481 9.62 27.43 -6.25
C GLY A 481 8.77 28.44 -5.46
N GLY A 482 8.94 29.74 -5.74
CA GLY A 482 8.18 30.79 -5.07
C GLY A 482 6.67 30.79 -5.40
N GLN A 483 6.28 30.39 -6.63
CA GLN A 483 4.87 30.21 -6.95
C GLN A 483 4.26 29.02 -6.20
N TRP A 484 4.99 27.91 -6.12
CA TRP A 484 4.57 26.76 -5.31
C TRP A 484 4.40 27.09 -3.83
N GLN A 485 5.30 27.92 -3.30
CA GLN A 485 5.23 28.36 -1.91
C GLN A 485 3.98 29.19 -1.64
N ARG A 486 3.60 30.10 -2.57
CA ARG A 486 2.32 30.85 -2.47
C ARG A 486 1.11 29.93 -2.59
N ILE A 487 1.16 28.87 -3.39
CA ILE A 487 0.10 27.83 -3.43
C ILE A 487 0.01 27.11 -2.08
N ALA A 488 1.12 26.72 -1.47
CA ALA A 488 1.14 26.09 -0.15
C ALA A 488 0.57 26.99 0.94
N LEU A 489 0.91 28.28 0.90
CA LEU A 489 0.33 29.28 1.79
C LEU A 489 -1.18 29.46 1.53
N ALA A 490 -1.62 29.54 0.27
CA ALA A 490 -3.04 29.63 -0.07
C ALA A 490 -3.82 28.41 0.45
N ARG A 491 -3.24 27.21 0.34
CA ARG A 491 -3.80 25.96 0.91
C ARG A 491 -3.99 26.08 2.43
N ALA A 492 -2.97 26.55 3.14
CA ALA A 492 -3.04 26.73 4.58
C ALA A 492 -4.08 27.79 4.99
N LEU A 493 -4.18 28.89 4.25
CA LEU A 493 -5.15 29.95 4.49
C LEU A 493 -6.60 29.56 4.16
N PHE A 494 -6.77 28.68 3.17
CA PHE A 494 -8.09 28.13 2.82
C PHE A 494 -8.71 27.32 3.96
N ALA A 495 -7.90 26.71 4.82
CA ALA A 495 -8.37 25.99 6.01
C ALA A 495 -8.98 26.90 7.06
N GLU A 496 -8.75 28.23 7.01
CA GLU A 496 -9.16 29.22 8.03
C GLU A 496 -8.72 28.80 9.45
N PRO A 497 -7.41 28.56 9.68
CA PRO A 497 -6.91 28.03 10.94
C PRO A 497 -6.89 29.08 12.05
N ASP A 498 -7.05 28.64 13.30
CA ASP A 498 -6.76 29.45 14.48
C ASP A 498 -5.25 29.59 14.72
N LEU A 499 -4.48 28.52 14.43
CA LEU A 499 -3.01 28.48 14.50
C LEU A 499 -2.43 28.20 13.11
N LEU A 500 -1.63 29.13 12.60
CA LEU A 500 -0.89 28.97 11.36
C LEU A 500 0.61 28.80 11.65
N ILE A 501 1.18 27.64 11.35
CA ILE A 501 2.60 27.34 11.51
C ILE A 501 3.28 27.48 10.14
N LEU A 502 4.30 28.34 10.06
CA LEU A 502 5.07 28.62 8.85
C LEU A 502 6.54 28.23 9.09
N ASP A 503 6.96 27.10 8.53
CA ASP A 503 8.35 26.63 8.63
C ASP A 503 9.13 27.08 7.39
N GLU A 504 10.02 28.06 7.57
CA GLU A 504 10.85 28.69 6.53
C GLU A 504 10.07 29.15 5.28
N PRO A 505 9.00 29.93 5.43
CA PRO A 505 8.10 30.26 4.34
C PRO A 505 8.71 31.14 3.24
N SER A 506 9.95 31.59 3.38
CA SER A 506 10.64 32.45 2.42
C SER A 506 11.82 31.77 1.70
N ALA A 507 12.10 30.47 1.94
CA ALA A 507 13.30 29.80 1.43
C ALA A 507 13.47 29.87 -0.10
N ALA A 508 12.39 29.94 -0.87
CA ALA A 508 12.39 29.99 -2.33
C ALA A 508 12.02 31.36 -2.93
N LEU A 509 11.92 32.40 -2.10
CA LEU A 509 11.50 33.75 -2.50
C LEU A 509 12.70 34.69 -2.71
N ASP A 510 12.54 35.61 -3.66
CA ASP A 510 13.42 36.78 -3.76
C ASP A 510 13.15 37.80 -2.63
N PRO A 511 14.07 38.73 -2.35
CA PRO A 511 13.93 39.67 -1.23
C PRO A 511 12.64 40.53 -1.25
N ARG A 512 12.14 40.86 -2.44
CA ARG A 512 10.92 41.63 -2.58
C ARG A 512 9.67 40.80 -2.24
N ALA A 513 9.62 39.58 -2.80
CA ALA A 513 8.54 38.65 -2.53
C ALA A 513 8.53 38.19 -1.06
N GLU A 514 9.71 38.09 -0.45
CA GLU A 514 9.84 37.82 0.99
C GLU A 514 9.27 38.93 1.83
N TYR A 515 9.66 40.18 1.56
CA TYR A 515 9.12 41.35 2.26
C TYR A 515 7.58 41.42 2.15
N GLU A 516 7.03 41.25 0.95
CA GLU A 516 5.61 41.20 0.71
C GLU A 516 4.91 40.07 1.49
N LEU A 517 5.56 38.88 1.60
CA LEU A 517 5.05 37.77 2.39
C LEU A 517 4.92 38.16 3.87
N TYR A 518 5.96 38.72 4.48
CA TYR A 518 5.94 39.06 5.90
C TYR A 518 4.98 40.19 6.22
N GLN A 519 4.80 41.19 5.36
CA GLN A 519 3.76 42.19 5.51
C GLN A 519 2.36 41.58 5.52
N ARG A 520 2.12 40.56 4.66
CA ARG A 520 0.86 39.82 4.66
C ARG A 520 0.69 38.96 5.91
N VAL A 521 1.75 38.24 6.33
CA VAL A 521 1.72 37.46 7.57
C VAL A 521 1.28 38.34 8.74
N ARG A 522 1.79 39.55 8.86
CA ARG A 522 1.39 40.48 9.91
C ARG A 522 -0.10 40.88 9.83
N SER A 523 -0.61 41.14 8.63
CA SER A 523 -2.05 41.44 8.44
C SER A 523 -2.96 40.24 8.71
N LEU A 524 -2.47 39.04 8.54
CA LEU A 524 -3.21 37.81 8.82
C LEU A 524 -3.33 37.52 10.33
N ALA A 525 -2.46 38.08 11.15
CA ALA A 525 -2.43 37.83 12.59
C ALA A 525 -3.59 38.49 13.34
N GLU A 526 -4.32 39.45 12.75
CA GLU A 526 -5.46 40.10 13.41
C GLU A 526 -6.52 39.11 13.89
N ASP A 527 -6.73 38.01 13.16
CA ASP A 527 -7.76 37.01 13.45
C ASP A 527 -7.20 35.63 13.87
N ARG A 528 -5.89 35.41 13.78
CA ARG A 528 -5.26 34.07 13.99
C ARG A 528 -3.88 34.21 14.64
N THR A 529 -3.45 33.16 15.34
CA THR A 529 -2.10 33.05 15.90
C THR A 529 -1.16 32.50 14.86
N ILE A 530 0.04 33.08 14.73
CA ILE A 530 1.03 32.65 13.75
C ILE A 530 2.33 32.25 14.44
N LEU A 531 2.80 31.03 14.22
CA LEU A 531 4.15 30.61 14.56
C LEU A 531 5.02 30.66 13.31
N LEU A 532 6.02 31.54 13.32
CA LEU A 532 6.96 31.71 12.24
C LEU A 532 8.31 31.11 12.62
N ILE A 533 8.74 30.09 11.92
CA ILE A 533 10.09 29.55 12.03
C ILE A 533 10.92 30.15 10.90
N SER A 534 11.99 30.83 11.25
CA SER A 534 12.88 31.43 10.26
C SER A 534 14.33 31.44 10.73
N HIS A 535 15.21 31.17 9.79
CA HIS A 535 16.64 31.43 9.96
C HIS A 535 17.02 32.86 9.51
N ARG A 536 16.07 33.64 8.95
CA ARG A 536 16.27 35.03 8.52
C ARG A 536 15.73 35.97 9.59
N LEU A 537 16.62 36.50 10.44
CA LEU A 537 16.23 37.28 11.61
C LEU A 537 15.61 38.65 11.25
N ALA A 538 15.93 39.19 10.08
CA ALA A 538 15.27 40.40 9.57
C ALA A 538 13.74 40.24 9.44
N SER A 539 13.27 39.02 9.14
CA SER A 539 11.83 38.72 9.06
C SER A 539 11.17 38.54 10.42
N CYS A 540 11.92 38.20 11.45
CA CYS A 540 11.41 38.05 12.82
C CYS A 540 11.25 39.40 13.57
N ARG A 541 11.79 40.49 13.02
CA ARG A 541 11.78 41.82 13.65
C ARG A 541 10.35 42.33 13.97
N SER A 542 9.37 41.95 13.16
CA SER A 542 7.98 42.35 13.33
C SER A 542 7.16 41.37 14.18
N ALA A 543 7.77 40.32 14.74
CA ALA A 543 7.11 39.40 15.64
C ALA A 543 6.80 40.05 16.99
N ASP A 544 5.65 39.70 17.58
CA ASP A 544 5.25 40.20 18.91
C ASP A 544 6.08 39.57 20.02
N ARG A 545 6.58 38.32 19.77
CA ARG A 545 7.49 37.60 20.65
C ARG A 545 8.41 36.72 19.85
N ILE A 546 9.66 36.64 20.29
CA ILE A 546 10.69 35.80 19.69
C ILE A 546 11.20 34.82 20.75
N TYR A 547 11.25 33.55 20.41
CA TYR A 547 11.85 32.50 21.20
C TYR A 547 13.14 32.02 20.51
N VAL A 548 14.25 31.97 21.27
CA VAL A 548 15.54 31.55 20.78
C VAL A 548 15.84 30.15 21.28
N LEU A 549 16.01 29.23 20.36
CA LEU A 549 16.24 27.82 20.65
C LEU A 549 17.72 27.45 20.37
N GLU A 550 18.40 26.86 21.33
CA GLU A 550 19.75 26.31 21.22
C GLU A 550 19.81 24.91 21.80
N ALA A 551 20.34 23.96 21.04
CA ALA A 551 20.54 22.56 21.46
C ALA A 551 19.32 21.91 22.16
N GLY A 552 18.11 22.19 21.67
CA GLY A 552 16.86 21.66 22.24
C GLY A 552 16.29 22.43 23.40
N ARG A 553 16.92 23.52 23.86
CA ARG A 553 16.47 24.34 24.98
C ARG A 553 16.10 25.75 24.54
N LEU A 554 15.12 26.33 25.19
CA LEU A 554 14.75 27.71 24.98
C LEU A 554 15.63 28.55 25.92
N ILE A 555 16.50 29.41 25.35
CA ILE A 555 17.51 30.16 26.09
C ILE A 555 17.21 31.65 26.22
N GLU A 556 16.47 32.23 25.26
CA GLU A 556 16.08 33.64 25.28
C GLU A 556 14.64 33.79 24.81
N GLU A 557 13.96 34.78 25.36
CA GLU A 557 12.63 35.19 24.92
C GLU A 557 12.45 36.71 25.06
N GLY A 558 11.76 37.34 24.11
CA GLY A 558 11.50 38.77 24.13
C GLY A 558 11.04 39.32 22.80
N THR A 559 10.93 40.61 22.68
CA THR A 559 10.80 41.36 21.42
C THR A 559 12.17 41.52 20.74
N HIS A 560 12.18 41.92 19.47
CA HIS A 560 13.42 42.21 18.75
C HIS A 560 14.32 43.20 19.51
N ASP A 561 13.74 44.32 19.95
CA ASP A 561 14.50 45.36 20.58
C ASP A 561 15.06 44.93 21.95
N GLU A 562 14.30 44.15 22.71
CA GLU A 562 14.73 43.58 24.00
C GLU A 562 15.89 42.59 23.81
N LEU A 563 15.80 41.70 22.84
CA LEU A 563 16.82 40.67 22.59
C LEU A 563 18.12 41.30 22.04
N VAL A 564 18.02 42.29 21.17
CA VAL A 564 19.20 43.05 20.70
C VAL A 564 19.87 43.80 21.85
N ALA A 565 19.07 44.42 22.75
CA ALA A 565 19.60 45.13 23.92
C ALA A 565 20.22 44.16 24.95
N HIS A 566 19.74 42.91 25.02
CA HIS A 566 20.27 41.87 25.92
C HIS A 566 21.67 41.42 25.54
N GLY A 567 22.05 41.46 24.24
CA GLY A 567 23.40 41.08 23.76
C GLY A 567 23.69 39.58 23.80
N GLY A 568 22.65 38.74 23.67
CA GLY A 568 22.77 37.29 23.70
C GLY A 568 22.93 36.64 22.31
N LEU A 569 22.57 35.37 22.20
CA LEU A 569 22.67 34.59 20.94
C LEU A 569 21.83 35.22 19.82
N TYR A 570 20.67 35.80 20.14
CA TYR A 570 19.85 36.49 19.15
C TYR A 570 20.57 37.67 18.50
N GLU A 571 21.19 38.50 19.29
CA GLU A 571 21.95 39.65 18.81
C GLU A 571 23.16 39.21 17.98
N GLU A 572 23.90 38.24 18.45
CA GLU A 572 25.05 37.68 17.72
C GLU A 572 24.64 37.17 16.32
N LEU A 573 23.60 36.34 16.24
CA LEU A 573 23.06 35.83 14.97
C LEU A 573 22.53 36.97 14.07
N TYR A 574 21.90 37.99 14.65
CA TYR A 574 21.41 39.13 13.92
C TYR A 574 22.54 39.98 13.32
N GLN A 575 23.60 40.24 14.06
CA GLN A 575 24.78 41.00 13.58
C GLN A 575 25.52 40.22 12.46
N LEU A 576 25.67 38.93 12.60
CA LEU A 576 26.23 38.07 11.54
C LEU A 576 25.45 38.18 10.23
N GLN A 577 24.10 38.22 10.30
CA GLN A 577 23.29 38.40 9.09
C GLN A 577 23.39 39.82 8.51
N VAL A 578 23.37 40.85 9.35
CA VAL A 578 23.47 42.23 8.90
C VAL A 578 24.86 42.50 8.25
N SER A 579 25.94 41.99 8.85
CA SER A 579 27.28 42.16 8.31
C SER A 579 27.45 41.47 6.96
N SER A 580 26.89 40.28 6.78
CA SER A 580 26.92 39.54 5.50
C SER A 580 26.18 40.27 4.35
N PHE A 581 25.18 41.09 4.67
CA PHE A 581 24.50 41.96 3.68
C PHE A 581 25.23 43.26 3.41
N SER A 582 26.02 43.80 4.37
CA SER A 582 26.75 45.06 4.19
C SER A 582 28.08 44.87 3.43
N GLU A 583 28.70 43.71 3.47
CA GLU A 583 29.91 43.36 2.67
C GLU A 583 29.60 43.02 1.22
N ALA A 584 28.33 42.75 0.88
CA ALA A 584 27.89 42.42 -0.49
C ALA A 584 27.39 43.63 -1.30
N THR A 585 27.42 44.84 -0.73
CA THR A 585 27.10 46.13 -1.37
C THR A 585 28.36 46.96 -1.54
#